data_2b36d4b12a54472c10a6c1c7559207c1
#
_entry.id   2b36d4b12a54472c10a6c1c7559207c1
#
_cell.length_a   1.000
_cell.length_b   1.000
_cell.length_c   1.000
_cell.angle_alpha   90.00
_cell.angle_beta   90.00
_cell.angle_gamma   90.00
#
_symmetry.space_group_name_H-M   'P 1'
#
loop_
_entity.id
_entity.type
_entity.pdbx_description
1 polymer ?
#
loop_
_entity_poly.entity_id
_entity_poly.type
_entity_poly.pdbx_seq_one_letter_code
_entity_poly.pdbx_strand_id
1 'polypeptide(L)'
;MEAENAVLSRLSGNWHRRAAVRRDEPPLDAFYEVGRPDYPVALTPLHRHPGLSGVDPVALDKALYLAGLAFHRHTMVIEQHIVGPTFQRALDDWFRDADGSVFQSTVLQAAVDEQYHTLMHFNAAATMRRNRALHVRDSDIPLPHLIARHRDRREAQPLAWQRDLVSLAFTTAVEISIDAYLVLVGRDPDIQPVTRATAALHWRDEKCHAAVSEELAQYVFLQLDETQRDFFMEQLAYATRCFAEQDFSAWHRIAELAGIRDGRRLIDECAEIPEARHLIRDNSGINRLWAALDRLADGRYGASPGAGAPVGASR
;
A
#
# COMPACT_ATOMS: atom_id res chain seq x y z
N MET A 1 9.36 21.68 16.61
CA MET A 1 10.04 20.60 17.38
C MET A 1 9.25 20.12 18.60
N GLU A 2 8.79 20.98 19.55
CA GLU A 2 8.03 20.47 20.73
C GLU A 2 6.63 19.92 20.39
N ALA A 3 5.89 20.50 19.45
CA ALA A 3 4.56 20.00 19.05
C ALA A 3 4.63 18.69 18.25
N GLU A 4 5.66 18.53 17.41
CA GLU A 4 5.95 17.32 16.63
C GLU A 4 6.28 16.14 17.56
N ASN A 5 7.10 16.36 18.59
CA ASN A 5 7.38 15.36 19.59
C ASN A 5 6.13 14.92 20.37
N ALA A 6 5.09 15.76 20.49
CA ALA A 6 3.86 15.41 21.19
C ALA A 6 3.01 14.38 20.42
N VAL A 7 2.96 14.44 19.09
CA VAL A 7 2.27 13.43 18.26
C VAL A 7 2.97 12.09 18.37
N LEU A 8 4.26 12.05 18.12
CA LEU A 8 5.07 10.83 18.20
C LEU A 8 5.08 10.24 19.62
N SER A 9 5.19 11.07 20.66
CA SER A 9 5.10 10.62 22.04
C SER A 9 3.77 9.93 22.35
N ARG A 10 2.66 10.47 21.83
CA ARG A 10 1.34 9.86 21.99
C ARG A 10 1.21 8.55 21.21
N LEU A 11 1.72 8.49 19.98
CA LEU A 11 1.71 7.28 19.15
C LEU A 11 2.53 6.17 19.81
N SER A 12 3.78 6.45 20.21
CA SER A 12 4.66 5.51 20.87
C SER A 12 4.08 5.05 22.23
N GLY A 13 3.60 5.97 23.05
CA GLY A 13 3.02 5.66 24.36
C GLY A 13 1.75 4.80 24.30
N ASN A 14 1.00 4.87 23.20
CA ASN A 14 -0.21 4.07 23.01
C ASN A 14 0.01 2.77 22.20
N TRP A 15 1.20 2.54 21.67
CA TRP A 15 1.49 1.39 20.80
C TRP A 15 1.08 0.06 21.45
N HIS A 16 1.42 -0.17 22.71
CA HIS A 16 1.11 -1.41 23.43
C HIS A 16 -0.39 -1.71 23.56
N ARG A 17 -1.26 -0.71 23.36
CA ARG A 17 -2.73 -0.85 23.42
C ARG A 17 -3.36 -0.99 22.04
N ARG A 18 -2.75 -0.39 20.99
CA ARG A 18 -3.34 -0.31 19.68
C ARG A 18 -2.79 -1.32 18.68
N ALA A 19 -1.48 -1.62 18.76
CA ALA A 19 -0.79 -2.43 17.77
C ALA A 19 -1.40 -3.82 17.61
N ALA A 20 -1.59 -4.25 16.37
CA ALA A 20 -2.16 -5.56 16.05
C ALA A 20 -1.29 -6.69 16.58
N VAL A 21 0.04 -6.53 16.52
CA VAL A 21 1.02 -7.51 17.05
C VAL A 21 0.87 -7.79 18.57
N ARG A 22 0.16 -6.91 19.30
CA ARG A 22 -0.10 -7.05 20.74
C ARG A 22 -1.44 -7.73 21.04
N ARG A 23 -2.11 -8.27 20.05
CA ARG A 23 -3.43 -8.88 20.17
C ARG A 23 -3.41 -10.32 19.72
N ASP A 24 -4.38 -11.09 20.19
CA ASP A 24 -4.58 -12.44 19.72
C ASP A 24 -5.08 -12.40 18.27
N GLU A 25 -4.48 -13.22 17.41
CA GLU A 25 -4.94 -13.39 16.04
C GLU A 25 -6.29 -14.14 16.05
N PRO A 26 -7.30 -13.66 15.30
CA PRO A 26 -8.57 -14.37 15.23
C PRO A 26 -8.39 -15.75 14.58
N PRO A 27 -9.25 -16.75 14.92
CA PRO A 27 -9.19 -18.09 14.32
C PRO A 27 -9.64 -18.02 12.85
N LEU A 28 -8.73 -17.69 11.92
CA LEU A 28 -9.02 -17.37 10.52
C LEU A 28 -9.79 -18.50 9.80
N ASP A 29 -9.50 -19.79 10.08
CA ASP A 29 -10.23 -20.89 9.47
C ASP A 29 -11.72 -20.91 9.86
N ALA A 30 -12.08 -20.44 11.06
CA ALA A 30 -13.47 -20.32 11.49
C ALA A 30 -14.20 -19.13 10.81
N PHE A 31 -13.48 -18.19 10.24
CA PHE A 31 -14.04 -17.05 9.51
C PHE A 31 -14.21 -17.32 8.01
N TYR A 32 -13.72 -18.45 7.50
CA TYR A 32 -13.85 -18.75 6.08
C TYR A 32 -15.28 -19.21 5.74
N GLU A 33 -15.91 -18.55 4.78
CA GLU A 33 -17.27 -18.85 4.32
C GLU A 33 -17.26 -19.35 2.87
N VAL A 34 -17.65 -20.63 2.67
CA VAL A 34 -17.71 -21.22 1.33
C VAL A 34 -18.70 -20.45 0.43
N GLY A 35 -18.27 -20.14 -0.78
CA GLY A 35 -19.10 -19.47 -1.79
C GLY A 35 -19.03 -17.95 -1.78
N ARG A 36 -18.31 -17.34 -0.84
CA ARG A 36 -18.01 -15.89 -0.91
C ARG A 36 -16.78 -15.61 -1.77
N PRO A 37 -16.75 -14.52 -2.52
CA PRO A 37 -15.56 -14.08 -3.26
C PRO A 37 -14.43 -13.68 -2.31
N ASP A 38 -13.20 -13.93 -2.69
CA ASP A 38 -12.02 -13.63 -1.87
C ASP A 38 -11.52 -12.17 -2.04
N TYR A 39 -12.02 -11.47 -3.05
CA TYR A 39 -11.64 -10.10 -3.35
C TYR A 39 -12.84 -9.28 -3.88
N PRO A 40 -12.94 -7.97 -3.57
CA PRO A 40 -14.03 -7.14 -4.04
C PRO A 40 -14.09 -7.04 -5.57
N VAL A 41 -15.21 -7.39 -6.17
CA VAL A 41 -15.44 -7.23 -7.62
C VAL A 41 -15.26 -5.76 -8.03
N ALA A 42 -15.72 -4.83 -7.17
CA ALA A 42 -15.63 -3.39 -7.41
C ALA A 42 -14.20 -2.85 -7.56
N LEU A 43 -13.19 -3.57 -7.05
CA LEU A 43 -11.77 -3.21 -7.14
C LEU A 43 -11.07 -3.87 -8.33
N THR A 44 -11.78 -4.71 -9.09
CA THR A 44 -11.25 -5.29 -10.32
C THR A 44 -11.37 -4.29 -11.48
N PRO A 45 -10.44 -4.26 -12.44
CA PRO A 45 -10.62 -3.44 -13.65
C PRO A 45 -11.86 -3.86 -14.44
N LEU A 46 -12.22 -5.15 -14.40
CA LEU A 46 -13.39 -5.70 -15.07
C LEU A 46 -14.71 -5.09 -14.60
N HIS A 47 -14.79 -4.62 -13.36
CA HIS A 47 -16.02 -4.02 -12.80
C HIS A 47 -16.56 -2.87 -13.66
N ARG A 48 -15.68 -2.12 -14.31
CA ARG A 48 -16.04 -1.00 -15.18
C ARG A 48 -16.28 -1.40 -16.65
N HIS A 49 -16.00 -2.67 -16.99
CA HIS A 49 -16.09 -3.13 -18.37
C HIS A 49 -17.45 -3.79 -18.65
N PRO A 50 -18.17 -3.42 -19.73
CA PRO A 50 -19.46 -4.03 -20.07
C PRO A 50 -19.37 -5.54 -20.31
N GLY A 51 -18.20 -6.04 -20.72
CA GLY A 51 -17.95 -7.46 -20.92
C GLY A 51 -17.92 -8.31 -19.65
N LEU A 52 -17.94 -7.70 -18.44
CA LEU A 52 -17.99 -8.46 -17.18
C LEU A 52 -19.18 -9.42 -17.13
N SER A 53 -20.35 -9.01 -17.63
CA SER A 53 -21.55 -9.84 -17.66
C SER A 53 -21.44 -11.09 -18.52
N GLY A 54 -20.48 -11.11 -19.45
CA GLY A 54 -20.19 -12.23 -20.35
C GLY A 54 -19.08 -13.15 -19.84
N VAL A 55 -18.45 -12.82 -18.70
CA VAL A 55 -17.42 -13.68 -18.11
C VAL A 55 -18.09 -14.88 -17.45
N ASP A 56 -17.56 -16.08 -17.72
CA ASP A 56 -18.04 -17.30 -17.05
C ASP A 56 -17.93 -17.16 -15.51
N PRO A 57 -19.02 -17.42 -14.76
CA PRO A 57 -19.02 -17.26 -13.30
C PRO A 57 -17.94 -18.08 -12.58
N VAL A 58 -17.59 -19.27 -13.07
CA VAL A 58 -16.53 -20.12 -12.48
C VAL A 58 -15.16 -19.47 -12.71
N ALA A 59 -14.91 -18.94 -13.92
CA ALA A 59 -13.67 -18.22 -14.22
C ALA A 59 -13.58 -16.90 -13.42
N LEU A 60 -14.70 -16.19 -13.21
CA LEU A 60 -14.74 -14.99 -12.39
C LEU A 60 -14.44 -15.32 -10.91
N ASP A 61 -15.08 -16.34 -10.32
CA ASP A 61 -14.80 -16.75 -8.94
C ASP A 61 -13.32 -17.11 -8.75
N LYS A 62 -12.74 -17.84 -9.73
CA LYS A 62 -11.31 -18.16 -9.73
C LYS A 62 -10.44 -16.91 -9.85
N ALA A 63 -10.83 -15.93 -10.66
CA ALA A 63 -10.10 -14.66 -10.77
C ALA A 63 -10.14 -13.87 -9.45
N LEU A 64 -11.27 -13.84 -8.76
CA LEU A 64 -11.41 -13.17 -7.47
C LEU A 64 -10.60 -13.87 -6.38
N TYR A 65 -10.52 -15.21 -6.40
CA TYR A 65 -9.63 -15.95 -5.51
C TYR A 65 -8.15 -15.60 -5.76
N LEU A 66 -7.72 -15.58 -7.03
CA LEU A 66 -6.36 -15.21 -7.41
C LEU A 66 -6.05 -13.75 -7.05
N ALA A 67 -7.03 -12.85 -7.21
CA ALA A 67 -6.90 -11.44 -6.81
C ALA A 67 -6.77 -11.30 -5.30
N GLY A 68 -7.50 -12.08 -4.50
CA GLY A 68 -7.35 -12.13 -3.04
C GLY A 68 -5.97 -12.61 -2.61
N LEU A 69 -5.46 -13.70 -3.24
CA LEU A 69 -4.09 -14.14 -3.00
C LEU A 69 -3.06 -13.08 -3.43
N ALA A 70 -3.30 -12.39 -4.56
CA ALA A 70 -2.44 -11.31 -5.02
C ALA A 70 -2.45 -10.14 -4.03
N PHE A 71 -3.62 -9.73 -3.52
CA PHE A 71 -3.73 -8.69 -2.48
C PHE A 71 -2.85 -9.00 -1.27
N HIS A 72 -2.98 -10.20 -0.69
CA HIS A 72 -2.17 -10.59 0.46
C HIS A 72 -0.67 -10.65 0.12
N ARG A 73 -0.31 -11.24 -1.03
CA ARG A 73 1.09 -11.32 -1.45
C ARG A 73 1.68 -9.94 -1.74
N HIS A 74 0.93 -9.06 -2.42
CA HIS A 74 1.39 -7.70 -2.75
C HIS A 74 1.71 -6.92 -1.47
N THR A 75 0.82 -6.97 -0.47
CA THR A 75 1.08 -6.37 0.83
C THR A 75 2.38 -6.91 1.43
N MET A 76 2.51 -8.24 1.58
CA MET A 76 3.72 -8.84 2.15
C MET A 76 5.02 -8.39 1.46
N VAL A 77 5.05 -8.35 0.13
CA VAL A 77 6.29 -8.01 -0.59
C VAL A 77 6.56 -6.51 -0.58
N ILE A 78 5.55 -5.66 -0.48
CA ILE A 78 5.71 -4.21 -0.30
C ILE A 78 6.35 -3.93 1.06
N GLU A 79 5.83 -4.53 2.14
CA GLU A 79 6.41 -4.43 3.49
C GLU A 79 7.86 -4.92 3.53
N GLN A 80 8.13 -6.07 2.90
CA GLN A 80 9.46 -6.70 2.93
C GLN A 80 10.51 -5.99 2.06
N HIS A 81 10.11 -5.37 0.97
CA HIS A 81 11.06 -4.85 -0.04
C HIS A 81 11.08 -3.33 -0.17
N ILE A 82 10.09 -2.62 0.35
CA ILE A 82 10.02 -1.15 0.31
C ILE A 82 10.01 -0.57 1.72
N VAL A 83 8.99 -0.88 2.53
CA VAL A 83 8.75 -0.22 3.81
C VAL A 83 9.77 -0.63 4.88
N GLY A 84 9.85 -1.90 5.19
CA GLY A 84 10.74 -2.42 6.24
C GLY A 84 12.20 -2.04 6.03
N PRO A 85 12.79 -2.23 4.82
CA PRO A 85 14.17 -1.78 4.54
C PRO A 85 14.37 -0.28 4.71
N THR A 86 13.35 0.54 4.40
CA THR A 86 13.44 1.99 4.55
C THR A 86 13.41 2.39 6.03
N PHE A 87 12.53 1.81 6.84
CA PHE A 87 12.53 2.05 8.29
C PHE A 87 13.85 1.61 8.93
N GLN A 88 14.39 0.45 8.55
CA GLN A 88 15.70 0.01 9.04
C GLN A 88 16.80 1.01 8.64
N ARG A 89 16.82 1.45 7.40
CA ARG A 89 17.77 2.45 6.91
C ARG A 89 17.65 3.77 7.66
N ALA A 90 16.43 4.21 7.95
CA ALA A 90 16.17 5.40 8.73
C ALA A 90 16.78 5.31 10.14
N LEU A 91 16.67 4.16 10.79
CA LEU A 91 17.26 3.92 12.12
C LEU A 91 18.79 3.93 12.12
N ASP A 92 19.39 3.42 11.05
CA ASP A 92 20.85 3.29 10.96
C ASP A 92 21.55 4.62 10.68
N ASP A 93 21.02 5.45 9.79
CA ASP A 93 21.77 6.60 9.25
C ASP A 93 21.12 7.97 9.51
N TRP A 94 19.79 8.06 9.56
CA TRP A 94 19.11 9.37 9.60
C TRP A 94 18.86 9.90 11.02
N PHE A 95 19.12 9.09 12.05
CA PHE A 95 18.87 9.43 13.45
C PHE A 95 20.11 9.36 14.36
N ARG A 96 21.31 9.37 13.79
CA ARG A 96 22.57 9.21 14.55
C ARG A 96 22.72 10.21 15.70
N ASP A 97 22.18 11.43 15.54
CA ASP A 97 22.29 12.51 16.51
C ASP A 97 21.03 12.61 17.43
N ALA A 98 20.08 11.69 17.29
CA ALA A 98 18.88 11.67 18.09
C ALA A 98 19.05 10.70 19.26
N ASP A 99 19.45 11.21 20.41
CA ASP A 99 19.63 10.49 21.67
C ASP A 99 18.39 9.67 22.08
N GLY A 100 18.32 8.38 21.70
CA GLY A 100 17.33 7.41 22.14
C GLY A 100 15.88 7.89 22.11
N SER A 101 15.59 8.77 21.18
CA SER A 101 14.43 9.64 21.18
C SER A 101 13.14 8.87 20.93
N VAL A 102 12.03 9.47 21.31
CA VAL A 102 10.66 9.05 20.98
C VAL A 102 10.53 8.73 19.47
N PHE A 103 11.26 9.43 18.61
CA PHE A 103 11.25 9.22 17.17
C PHE A 103 11.80 7.84 16.80
N GLN A 104 13.00 7.47 17.26
CA GLN A 104 13.60 6.13 17.03
C GLN A 104 12.68 5.03 17.56
N SER A 105 12.15 5.21 18.77
CA SER A 105 11.22 4.26 19.37
C SER A 105 9.96 4.08 18.50
N THR A 106 9.42 5.16 17.95
CA THR A 106 8.21 5.11 17.11
C THR A 106 8.47 4.43 15.75
N VAL A 107 9.61 4.71 15.12
CA VAL A 107 10.02 4.02 13.88
C VAL A 107 10.28 2.54 14.13
N LEU A 108 10.91 2.17 15.25
CA LEU A 108 11.10 0.77 15.63
C LEU A 108 9.78 0.04 15.86
N GLN A 109 8.81 0.69 16.50
CA GLN A 109 7.48 0.13 16.72
C GLN A 109 6.76 -0.09 15.38
N ALA A 110 6.81 0.87 14.45
CA ALA A 110 6.29 0.70 13.10
C ALA A 110 6.98 -0.47 12.39
N ALA A 111 8.29 -0.57 12.42
CA ALA A 111 9.03 -1.68 11.80
C ALA A 111 8.62 -3.08 12.38
N VAL A 112 8.26 -3.15 13.66
CA VAL A 112 7.71 -4.39 14.28
C VAL A 112 6.31 -4.67 13.75
N ASP A 113 5.46 -3.64 13.64
CA ASP A 113 4.11 -3.77 13.10
C ASP A 113 4.17 -4.29 11.65
N GLU A 114 5.09 -3.79 10.79
CA GLU A 114 5.24 -4.24 9.39
C GLU A 114 5.61 -5.72 9.27
N GLN A 115 6.46 -6.22 10.17
CA GLN A 115 6.75 -7.66 10.20
C GLN A 115 5.51 -8.47 10.60
N TYR A 116 4.70 -7.94 11.48
CA TYR A 116 3.45 -8.59 11.87
C TYR A 116 2.39 -8.50 10.76
N HIS A 117 2.30 -7.40 10.02
CA HIS A 117 1.45 -7.28 8.84
C HIS A 117 1.79 -8.36 7.80
N THR A 118 3.08 -8.56 7.54
CA THR A 118 3.56 -9.66 6.69
C THR A 118 3.04 -11.03 7.18
N LEU A 119 3.13 -11.31 8.49
CA LEU A 119 2.64 -12.57 9.07
C LEU A 119 1.12 -12.71 8.97
N MET A 120 0.35 -11.66 9.26
CA MET A 120 -1.12 -11.66 9.14
C MET A 120 -1.57 -11.97 7.71
N HIS A 121 -0.98 -11.31 6.72
CA HIS A 121 -1.31 -11.55 5.32
C HIS A 121 -0.89 -12.95 4.85
N PHE A 122 0.23 -13.46 5.33
CA PHE A 122 0.63 -14.85 5.10
C PHE A 122 -0.40 -15.84 5.66
N ASN A 123 -0.85 -15.66 6.89
CA ASN A 123 -1.83 -16.52 7.55
C ASN A 123 -3.18 -16.49 6.83
N ALA A 124 -3.64 -15.32 6.39
CA ALA A 124 -4.86 -15.17 5.60
C ALA A 124 -4.76 -15.91 4.25
N ALA A 125 -3.68 -15.71 3.51
CA ALA A 125 -3.43 -16.42 2.24
C ALA A 125 -3.35 -17.94 2.44
N ALA A 126 -2.72 -18.40 3.52
CA ALA A 126 -2.66 -19.83 3.86
C ALA A 126 -4.04 -20.41 4.17
N THR A 127 -4.89 -19.65 4.88
CA THR A 127 -6.28 -20.03 5.15
C THR A 127 -7.10 -20.13 3.86
N MET A 128 -6.98 -19.16 2.96
CA MET A 128 -7.63 -19.22 1.64
C MET A 128 -7.22 -20.47 0.86
N ARG A 129 -5.92 -20.79 0.81
CA ARG A 129 -5.41 -22.00 0.11
C ARG A 129 -5.91 -23.30 0.70
N ARG A 130 -6.02 -23.41 2.04
CA ARG A 130 -6.56 -24.61 2.68
C ARG A 130 -8.03 -24.85 2.34
N ASN A 131 -8.80 -23.78 2.19
CA ASN A 131 -10.25 -23.85 1.99
C ASN A 131 -10.67 -23.88 0.50
N ARG A 132 -9.77 -23.56 -0.42
CA ARG A 132 -10.01 -23.64 -1.87
C ARG A 132 -9.32 -24.89 -2.45
N ALA A 133 -10.01 -25.61 -3.31
CA ALA A 133 -9.45 -26.78 -3.97
C ALA A 133 -8.41 -26.44 -5.07
N LEU A 134 -8.14 -25.16 -5.29
CA LEU A 134 -7.24 -24.68 -6.32
C LEU A 134 -5.84 -24.41 -5.75
N HIS A 135 -4.88 -25.25 -6.15
CA HIS A 135 -3.48 -25.08 -5.78
C HIS A 135 -2.78 -24.08 -6.72
N VAL A 136 -2.39 -22.95 -6.19
CA VAL A 136 -1.61 -21.91 -6.88
C VAL A 136 -0.34 -21.66 -6.09
N ARG A 137 0.82 -21.75 -6.76
CA ARG A 137 2.10 -21.44 -6.13
C ARG A 137 2.30 -19.93 -6.00
N ASP A 138 3.06 -19.49 -5.01
CA ASP A 138 3.41 -18.09 -4.87
C ASP A 138 4.10 -17.52 -6.11
N SER A 139 4.93 -18.34 -6.79
CA SER A 139 5.61 -17.96 -8.03
C SER A 139 4.65 -17.71 -9.21
N ASP A 140 3.44 -18.24 -9.16
CA ASP A 140 2.44 -18.06 -10.24
C ASP A 140 1.66 -16.75 -10.09
N ILE A 141 1.62 -16.19 -8.87
CA ILE A 141 1.02 -14.89 -8.59
C ILE A 141 2.04 -13.81 -8.93
N PRO A 142 1.70 -12.82 -9.76
CA PRO A 142 2.64 -11.78 -10.14
C PRO A 142 3.03 -10.93 -8.92
N LEU A 143 4.23 -10.38 -8.94
CA LEU A 143 4.62 -9.31 -8.04
C LEU A 143 3.92 -8.00 -8.45
N PRO A 144 3.62 -7.10 -7.52
CA PRO A 144 3.06 -5.80 -7.88
C PRO A 144 4.07 -5.00 -8.72
N HIS A 145 3.58 -4.29 -9.73
CA HIS A 145 4.41 -3.44 -10.58
C HIS A 145 5.21 -2.41 -9.75
N LEU A 146 4.68 -2.02 -8.60
CA LEU A 146 5.32 -1.09 -7.66
C LEU A 146 6.73 -1.54 -7.27
N ILE A 147 6.94 -2.84 -7.04
CA ILE A 147 8.26 -3.41 -6.68
C ILE A 147 9.25 -3.20 -7.82
N ALA A 148 8.86 -3.50 -9.05
CA ALA A 148 9.73 -3.29 -10.22
C ALA A 148 10.05 -1.80 -10.40
N ARG A 149 9.04 -0.93 -10.33
CA ARG A 149 9.21 0.53 -10.48
C ARG A 149 10.09 1.12 -9.39
N HIS A 150 9.94 0.68 -8.13
CA HIS A 150 10.82 1.10 -7.03
C HIS A 150 12.27 0.67 -7.30
N ARG A 151 12.49 -0.62 -7.59
CA ARG A 151 13.81 -1.16 -7.89
C ARG A 151 14.46 -0.42 -9.05
N ASP A 152 13.78 -0.35 -10.19
CA ASP A 152 14.35 0.24 -11.42
C ASP A 152 14.66 1.74 -11.21
N ARG A 153 13.76 2.46 -10.50
CA ARG A 153 13.99 3.87 -10.17
C ARG A 153 15.19 4.07 -9.25
N ARG A 154 15.35 3.18 -8.26
CA ARG A 154 16.46 3.20 -7.31
C ARG A 154 17.81 2.82 -7.97
N GLU A 155 17.81 1.77 -8.77
CA GLU A 155 19.01 1.29 -9.48
C GLU A 155 19.51 2.30 -10.53
N ALA A 156 18.61 3.08 -11.13
CA ALA A 156 18.97 4.15 -12.05
C ALA A 156 19.73 5.31 -11.37
N GLN A 157 19.75 5.37 -10.03
CA GLN A 157 20.39 6.47 -9.32
C GLN A 157 21.87 6.19 -9.02
N PRO A 158 22.82 7.06 -9.46
CA PRO A 158 24.24 6.83 -9.27
C PRO A 158 24.68 7.04 -7.81
N LEU A 159 24.05 7.96 -7.08
CA LEU A 159 24.44 8.36 -5.73
C LEU A 159 23.65 7.64 -4.65
N ALA A 160 24.29 7.35 -3.52
CA ALA A 160 23.67 6.67 -2.40
C ALA A 160 22.46 7.45 -1.85
N TRP A 161 22.62 8.76 -1.63
CA TRP A 161 21.54 9.60 -1.12
C TRP A 161 20.31 9.65 -2.04
N GLN A 162 20.51 9.58 -3.38
CA GLN A 162 19.40 9.51 -4.32
C GLN A 162 18.62 8.19 -4.16
N ARG A 163 19.35 7.07 -4.04
CA ARG A 163 18.71 5.76 -3.79
C ARG A 163 17.94 5.73 -2.49
N ASP A 164 18.47 6.37 -1.44
CA ASP A 164 17.81 6.47 -0.14
C ASP A 164 16.56 7.35 -0.23
N LEU A 165 16.61 8.49 -0.91
CA LEU A 165 15.44 9.36 -1.12
C LEU A 165 14.36 8.73 -2.02
N VAL A 166 14.74 7.91 -3.01
CA VAL A 166 13.77 7.08 -3.76
C VAL A 166 13.04 6.13 -2.80
N SER A 167 13.78 5.40 -1.96
CA SER A 167 13.17 4.47 -1.00
C SER A 167 12.26 5.19 -0.01
N LEU A 168 12.70 6.32 0.53
CA LEU A 168 11.87 7.14 1.43
C LEU A 168 10.58 7.62 0.74
N ALA A 169 10.67 8.12 -0.49
CA ALA A 169 9.52 8.60 -1.24
C ALA A 169 8.49 7.49 -1.52
N PHE A 170 8.96 6.28 -1.88
CA PHE A 170 8.06 5.14 -2.09
C PHE A 170 7.42 4.67 -0.79
N THR A 171 8.19 4.54 0.29
CA THR A 171 7.64 4.21 1.62
C THR A 171 6.61 5.23 2.06
N THR A 172 6.93 6.53 1.96
CA THR A 172 6.02 7.62 2.33
C THR A 172 4.72 7.55 1.51
N ALA A 173 4.81 7.31 0.20
CA ALA A 173 3.63 7.20 -0.66
C ALA A 173 2.76 5.99 -0.30
N VAL A 174 3.37 4.84 -0.01
CA VAL A 174 2.68 3.62 0.42
C VAL A 174 1.97 3.85 1.75
N GLU A 175 2.70 4.20 2.80
CA GLU A 175 2.21 4.33 4.16
C GLU A 175 1.04 5.34 4.29
N ILE A 176 1.12 6.45 3.55
CA ILE A 176 0.08 7.47 3.59
C ILE A 176 -1.15 7.09 2.76
N SER A 177 -0.98 6.29 1.70
CA SER A 177 -2.05 5.99 0.74
C SER A 177 -2.70 4.63 0.92
N ILE A 178 -2.04 3.67 1.59
CA ILE A 178 -2.56 2.31 1.77
C ILE A 178 -3.85 2.27 2.61
N ASP A 179 -4.03 3.23 3.52
CA ASP A 179 -5.25 3.40 4.33
C ASP A 179 -6.51 3.36 3.47
N ALA A 180 -6.53 4.10 2.36
CA ALA A 180 -7.67 4.15 1.44
C ALA A 180 -7.97 2.77 0.82
N TYR A 181 -6.94 2.01 0.44
CA TYR A 181 -7.12 0.68 -0.14
C TYR A 181 -7.60 -0.34 0.90
N LEU A 182 -7.00 -0.37 2.07
CA LEU A 182 -7.39 -1.28 3.16
C LEU A 182 -8.84 -1.04 3.63
N VAL A 183 -9.29 0.23 3.63
CA VAL A 183 -10.69 0.57 3.91
C VAL A 183 -11.64 -0.03 2.88
N LEU A 184 -11.31 0.05 1.59
CA LEU A 184 -12.16 -0.50 0.52
C LEU A 184 -12.29 -2.01 0.63
N VAL A 185 -11.22 -2.73 0.98
CA VAL A 185 -11.24 -4.17 1.18
C VAL A 185 -11.89 -4.53 2.52
N GLY A 186 -11.48 -3.86 3.61
CA GLY A 186 -11.92 -4.20 4.98
C GLY A 186 -13.38 -3.89 5.27
N ARG A 187 -14.03 -3.03 4.48
CA ARG A 187 -15.45 -2.67 4.65
C ARG A 187 -16.39 -3.34 3.66
N ASP A 188 -15.89 -4.09 2.70
CA ASP A 188 -16.75 -4.79 1.74
C ASP A 188 -17.45 -5.98 2.44
N PRO A 189 -18.77 -5.95 2.61
CA PRO A 189 -19.50 -7.02 3.32
C PRO A 189 -19.62 -8.29 2.50
N ASP A 190 -19.39 -8.23 1.20
CA ASP A 190 -19.68 -9.31 0.25
C ASP A 190 -18.51 -10.26 0.05
N ILE A 191 -17.30 -9.89 0.52
CA ILE A 191 -16.09 -10.73 0.40
C ILE A 191 -15.89 -11.63 1.63
N GLN A 192 -14.92 -12.53 1.49
CA GLN A 192 -14.47 -13.42 2.58
C GLN A 192 -14.21 -12.65 3.88
N PRO A 193 -14.82 -13.08 5.00
CA PRO A 193 -14.53 -12.48 6.31
C PRO A 193 -13.04 -12.52 6.68
N VAL A 194 -12.31 -13.53 6.25
CA VAL A 194 -10.84 -13.65 6.45
C VAL A 194 -10.12 -12.45 5.85
N THR A 195 -10.33 -12.18 4.56
CA THR A 195 -9.69 -11.04 3.86
C THR A 195 -10.10 -9.72 4.48
N ARG A 196 -11.40 -9.57 4.76
CA ARG A 196 -11.95 -8.37 5.40
C ARG A 196 -11.38 -8.10 6.79
N ALA A 197 -11.31 -9.14 7.64
CA ALA A 197 -10.79 -9.00 9.00
C ALA A 197 -9.29 -8.65 9.00
N THR A 198 -8.50 -9.30 8.12
CA THR A 198 -7.07 -9.02 7.97
C THR A 198 -6.86 -7.58 7.50
N ALA A 199 -7.57 -7.12 6.46
CA ALA A 199 -7.47 -5.75 5.98
C ALA A 199 -7.90 -4.72 7.05
N ALA A 200 -8.95 -5.00 7.82
CA ALA A 200 -9.41 -4.13 8.89
C ALA A 200 -8.44 -4.05 10.08
N LEU A 201 -7.76 -5.16 10.40
CA LEU A 201 -6.75 -5.20 11.45
C LEU A 201 -5.48 -4.45 11.03
N HIS A 202 -5.01 -4.65 9.81
CA HIS A 202 -3.92 -3.91 9.21
C HIS A 202 -4.21 -2.40 9.19
N TRP A 203 -5.36 -2.00 8.65
CA TRP A 203 -5.80 -0.60 8.60
C TRP A 203 -5.70 0.17 9.93
N ARG A 204 -5.89 -0.50 11.06
CA ARG A 204 -5.77 0.13 12.39
C ARG A 204 -4.37 0.66 12.68
N ASP A 205 -3.34 -0.09 12.26
CA ASP A 205 -1.96 0.30 12.49
C ASP A 205 -1.54 1.35 11.46
N GLU A 206 -1.97 1.22 10.21
CA GLU A 206 -1.65 2.14 9.11
C GLU A 206 -2.06 3.59 9.37
N LYS A 207 -3.11 3.84 10.13
CA LYS A 207 -3.45 5.21 10.59
C LYS A 207 -2.35 5.87 11.42
N CYS A 208 -1.53 5.08 12.09
CA CYS A 208 -0.43 5.59 12.88
C CYS A 208 0.85 5.64 12.05
N HIS A 209 1.05 4.66 11.17
CA HIS A 209 2.19 4.62 10.27
C HIS A 209 2.18 5.77 9.28
N ALA A 210 1.00 6.17 8.76
CA ALA A 210 0.87 7.38 7.96
C ALA A 210 1.44 8.62 8.69
N ALA A 211 1.11 8.79 9.98
CA ALA A 211 1.64 9.91 10.77
C ALA A 211 3.15 9.77 11.03
N VAL A 212 3.65 8.55 11.28
CA VAL A 212 5.10 8.30 11.44
C VAL A 212 5.84 8.62 10.17
N SER A 213 5.32 8.20 9.00
CA SER A 213 5.95 8.44 7.69
C SER A 213 5.87 9.92 7.28
N GLU A 214 4.79 10.62 7.64
CA GLU A 214 4.69 12.09 7.48
C GLU A 214 5.79 12.80 8.26
N GLU A 215 5.97 12.47 9.55
CA GLU A 215 7.00 13.07 10.40
C GLU A 215 8.42 12.69 9.94
N LEU A 216 8.64 11.44 9.52
CA LEU A 216 9.92 10.99 8.98
C LEU A 216 10.29 11.77 7.71
N ALA A 217 9.34 11.90 6.78
CA ALA A 217 9.56 12.64 5.54
C ALA A 217 9.91 14.12 5.82
N GLN A 218 9.18 14.79 6.73
CA GLN A 218 9.45 16.18 7.11
C GLN A 218 10.79 16.32 7.83
N TYR A 219 11.12 15.40 8.75
CA TYR A 219 12.39 15.39 9.46
C TYR A 219 13.58 15.29 8.51
N VAL A 220 13.53 14.35 7.56
CA VAL A 220 14.59 14.19 6.54
C VAL A 220 14.63 15.41 5.65
N PHE A 221 13.49 15.89 5.16
CA PHE A 221 13.37 17.04 4.24
C PHE A 221 14.04 18.31 4.79
N LEU A 222 13.93 18.57 6.09
CA LEU A 222 14.58 19.71 6.74
C LEU A 222 16.10 19.65 6.68
N GLN A 223 16.69 18.46 6.59
CA GLN A 223 18.14 18.26 6.52
C GLN A 223 18.69 18.29 5.10
N LEU A 224 17.80 18.24 4.09
CA LEU A 224 18.20 18.22 2.68
C LEU A 224 18.57 19.62 2.18
N ASP A 225 19.59 19.68 1.29
CA ASP A 225 19.82 20.85 0.47
C ASP A 225 18.73 21.03 -0.61
N GLU A 226 18.78 22.14 -1.33
CA GLU A 226 17.78 22.50 -2.34
C GLU A 226 17.67 21.45 -3.47
N THR A 227 18.80 20.96 -3.97
CA THR A 227 18.85 19.93 -5.03
C THR A 227 18.24 18.61 -4.55
N GLN A 228 18.54 18.22 -3.32
CA GLN A 228 18.02 17.00 -2.71
C GLN A 228 16.52 17.12 -2.44
N ARG A 229 16.03 18.29 -2.02
CA ARG A 229 14.58 18.56 -1.84
C ARG A 229 13.82 18.45 -3.15
N ASP A 230 14.33 19.07 -4.22
CA ASP A 230 13.72 18.98 -5.55
C ASP A 230 13.65 17.53 -6.02
N PHE A 231 14.72 16.78 -5.84
CA PHE A 231 14.76 15.36 -6.16
C PHE A 231 13.73 14.56 -5.34
N PHE A 232 13.67 14.77 -4.03
CA PHE A 232 12.70 14.07 -3.17
C PHE A 232 11.26 14.34 -3.58
N MET A 233 10.90 15.60 -3.86
CA MET A 233 9.55 15.97 -4.30
C MET A 233 9.19 15.31 -5.64
N GLU A 234 10.13 15.24 -6.58
CA GLU A 234 9.93 14.51 -7.84
C GLU A 234 9.66 13.01 -7.59
N GLN A 235 10.48 12.39 -6.71
CA GLN A 235 10.31 10.98 -6.39
C GLN A 235 9.00 10.70 -5.65
N LEU A 236 8.57 11.58 -4.75
CA LEU A 236 7.30 11.45 -4.03
C LEU A 236 6.10 11.51 -5.00
N ALA A 237 6.12 12.47 -5.95
CA ALA A 237 5.10 12.54 -6.99
C ALA A 237 5.07 11.28 -7.88
N TYR A 238 6.24 10.74 -8.23
CA TYR A 238 6.35 9.52 -9.02
C TYR A 238 5.83 8.31 -8.25
N ALA A 239 6.26 8.11 -7.02
CA ALA A 239 5.86 7.00 -6.16
C ALA A 239 4.34 6.99 -5.90
N THR A 240 3.75 8.17 -5.64
CA THR A 240 2.31 8.33 -5.46
C THR A 240 1.52 7.86 -6.67
N ARG A 241 1.94 8.27 -7.89
CA ARG A 241 1.31 7.79 -9.12
C ARG A 241 1.44 6.28 -9.28
N CYS A 242 2.63 5.71 -9.03
CA CYS A 242 2.86 4.28 -9.14
C CYS A 242 1.98 3.46 -8.18
N PHE A 243 1.74 3.97 -6.98
CA PHE A 243 0.89 3.29 -5.98
C PHE A 243 -0.60 3.42 -6.30
N ALA A 244 -1.02 4.56 -6.83
CA ALA A 244 -2.42 4.82 -7.16
C ALA A 244 -2.91 4.08 -8.42
N GLU A 245 -1.99 3.72 -9.34
CA GLU A 245 -2.33 3.08 -10.61
C GLU A 245 -2.81 1.63 -10.44
N GLN A 246 -3.76 1.22 -11.28
CA GLN A 246 -4.16 -0.18 -11.41
C GLN A 246 -3.04 -1.01 -12.06
N ASP A 247 -2.70 -2.16 -11.47
CA ASP A 247 -1.70 -3.07 -12.03
C ASP A 247 -2.33 -4.00 -13.10
N PHE A 248 -2.45 -3.52 -14.32
CA PHE A 248 -2.98 -4.31 -15.43
C PHE A 248 -2.12 -5.52 -15.77
N SER A 249 -0.81 -5.49 -15.50
CA SER A 249 0.07 -6.64 -15.74
C SER A 249 -0.28 -7.81 -14.84
N ALA A 250 -0.58 -7.53 -13.57
CA ALA A 250 -1.09 -8.53 -12.63
C ALA A 250 -2.45 -9.10 -13.09
N TRP A 251 -3.34 -8.24 -13.57
CA TRP A 251 -4.65 -8.67 -14.07
C TRP A 251 -4.59 -9.49 -15.35
N HIS A 252 -3.67 -9.24 -16.26
CA HIS A 252 -3.40 -10.13 -17.40
C HIS A 252 -3.07 -11.54 -16.92
N ARG A 253 -2.19 -11.66 -15.94
CA ARG A 253 -1.80 -12.97 -15.40
C ARG A 253 -2.93 -13.65 -14.63
N ILE A 254 -3.70 -12.89 -13.85
CA ILE A 254 -4.88 -13.40 -13.14
C ILE A 254 -5.92 -13.91 -14.14
N ALA A 255 -6.23 -13.15 -15.18
CA ALA A 255 -7.19 -13.54 -16.21
C ALA A 255 -6.76 -14.81 -16.95
N GLU A 256 -5.47 -14.94 -17.28
CA GLU A 256 -4.89 -16.13 -17.87
C GLU A 256 -5.03 -17.36 -16.96
N LEU A 257 -4.59 -17.24 -15.69
CA LEU A 257 -4.66 -18.33 -14.72
C LEU A 257 -6.10 -18.71 -14.38
N ALA A 258 -7.02 -17.77 -14.37
CA ALA A 258 -8.44 -18.01 -14.13
C ALA A 258 -9.12 -18.70 -15.33
N GLY A 259 -8.54 -18.59 -16.52
CA GLY A 259 -9.12 -19.11 -17.76
C GLY A 259 -10.25 -18.23 -18.28
N ILE A 260 -10.18 -16.91 -18.05
CA ILE A 260 -11.15 -15.96 -18.62
C ILE A 260 -10.98 -15.96 -20.14
N ARG A 261 -12.07 -16.32 -20.85
CA ARG A 261 -12.09 -16.28 -22.32
C ARG A 261 -11.82 -14.85 -22.82
N ASP A 262 -10.91 -14.71 -23.77
CA ASP A 262 -10.44 -13.42 -24.29
C ASP A 262 -9.91 -12.46 -23.18
N GLY A 263 -9.47 -13.01 -22.04
CA GLY A 263 -9.11 -12.26 -20.85
C GLY A 263 -8.06 -11.18 -21.09
N ARG A 264 -7.04 -11.46 -21.94
CA ARG A 264 -6.03 -10.45 -22.32
C ARG A 264 -6.69 -9.24 -22.98
N ARG A 265 -7.52 -9.46 -23.99
CA ARG A 265 -8.24 -8.39 -24.70
C ARG A 265 -9.14 -7.58 -23.75
N LEU A 266 -9.90 -8.28 -22.89
CA LEU A 266 -10.76 -7.61 -21.91
C LEU A 266 -9.96 -6.70 -20.94
N ILE A 267 -8.79 -7.15 -20.48
CA ILE A 267 -7.94 -6.34 -19.60
C ILE A 267 -7.32 -5.17 -20.38
N ASP A 268 -6.91 -5.35 -21.64
CA ASP A 268 -6.44 -4.25 -22.49
C ASP A 268 -7.54 -3.19 -22.69
N GLU A 269 -8.77 -3.61 -22.97
CA GLU A 269 -9.93 -2.71 -23.11
C GLU A 269 -10.23 -1.98 -21.77
N CYS A 270 -10.07 -2.65 -20.61
CA CYS A 270 -10.18 -1.99 -19.31
C CYS A 270 -9.15 -0.88 -19.13
N ALA A 271 -7.93 -1.06 -19.62
CA ALA A 271 -6.86 -0.06 -19.50
C ALA A 271 -7.18 1.23 -20.29
N GLU A 272 -8.09 1.17 -21.28
CA GLU A 272 -8.57 2.34 -21.99
C GLU A 272 -9.68 3.11 -21.26
N ILE A 273 -10.27 2.52 -20.22
CA ILE A 273 -11.31 3.15 -19.39
C ILE A 273 -10.63 4.01 -18.31
N PRO A 274 -10.77 5.35 -18.33
CA PRO A 274 -10.09 6.24 -17.38
C PRO A 274 -10.37 5.89 -15.92
N GLU A 275 -11.60 5.48 -15.61
CA GLU A 275 -12.03 5.11 -14.26
C GLU A 275 -11.44 3.78 -13.78
N ALA A 276 -10.96 2.92 -14.68
CA ALA A 276 -10.30 1.66 -14.32
C ALA A 276 -8.79 1.80 -14.15
N ARG A 277 -8.19 2.94 -14.54
CA ARG A 277 -6.73 3.15 -14.47
C ARG A 277 -6.21 3.38 -13.07
N HIS A 278 -7.07 3.72 -12.13
CA HIS A 278 -6.67 4.02 -10.75
C HIS A 278 -7.39 3.11 -9.76
N LEU A 279 -6.60 2.39 -8.98
CA LEU A 279 -7.08 1.59 -7.86
C LEU A 279 -7.44 2.51 -6.67
N ILE A 280 -6.58 3.50 -6.41
CA ILE A 280 -6.74 4.47 -5.33
C ILE A 280 -6.96 5.86 -5.93
N ARG A 281 -7.98 6.56 -5.44
CA ARG A 281 -8.36 7.90 -5.89
C ARG A 281 -8.24 8.96 -4.81
N ASP A 282 -8.21 8.55 -3.54
CA ASP A 282 -8.05 9.46 -2.42
C ASP A 282 -6.56 9.70 -2.16
N ASN A 283 -6.08 10.86 -2.59
CA ASN A 283 -4.72 11.35 -2.36
C ASN A 283 -4.68 12.42 -1.26
N SER A 284 -5.71 12.54 -0.44
CA SER A 284 -5.82 13.62 0.56
C SER A 284 -4.65 13.63 1.55
N GLY A 285 -4.17 12.45 1.96
CA GLY A 285 -3.00 12.30 2.83
C GLY A 285 -1.73 12.86 2.19
N ILE A 286 -1.43 12.42 0.98
CA ILE A 286 -0.26 12.92 0.22
C ILE A 286 -0.36 14.41 -0.05
N ASN A 287 -1.54 14.93 -0.38
CA ASN A 287 -1.73 16.36 -0.62
C ASN A 287 -1.47 17.20 0.66
N ARG A 288 -1.82 16.68 1.85
CA ARG A 288 -1.48 17.33 3.13
C ARG A 288 0.03 17.35 3.37
N LEU A 289 0.70 16.21 3.18
CA LEU A 289 2.16 16.14 3.30
C LEU A 289 2.83 17.08 2.30
N TRP A 290 2.42 17.05 1.03
CA TRP A 290 2.96 17.93 -0.01
C TRP A 290 2.87 19.40 0.40
N ALA A 291 1.70 19.85 0.88
CA ALA A 291 1.52 21.21 1.36
C ALA A 291 2.37 21.54 2.60
N ALA A 292 2.66 20.56 3.46
CA ALA A 292 3.58 20.74 4.59
C ALA A 292 5.03 20.92 4.11
N LEU A 293 5.49 20.08 3.19
CA LEU A 293 6.83 20.17 2.60
C LEU A 293 7.03 21.45 1.78
N ASP A 294 5.99 21.88 1.04
CA ASP A 294 6.01 23.15 0.30
C ASP A 294 6.18 24.35 1.25
N ARG A 295 5.48 24.37 2.38
CA ARG A 295 5.68 25.42 3.42
C ARG A 295 7.09 25.41 4.00
N LEU A 296 7.70 24.24 4.20
CA LEU A 296 9.08 24.12 4.66
C LEU A 296 10.11 24.59 3.62
N ALA A 297 9.69 24.73 2.36
CA ALA A 297 10.47 25.26 1.24
C ALA A 297 9.98 26.62 0.74
N ASP A 298 9.35 27.41 1.60
CA ASP A 298 8.88 28.79 1.33
C ASP A 298 7.96 28.91 0.10
N GLY A 299 7.12 27.87 -0.15
CA GLY A 299 6.14 27.86 -1.24
C GLY A 299 6.72 27.53 -2.62
N ARG A 300 7.87 26.88 -2.67
CA ARG A 300 8.60 26.58 -3.92
C ARG A 300 7.87 25.61 -4.86
N TYR A 301 7.10 24.67 -4.31
CA TYR A 301 6.54 23.55 -5.09
C TYR A 301 5.06 23.71 -5.47
N GLY A 302 4.37 24.63 -4.83
CA GLY A 302 2.95 24.89 -5.10
C GLY A 302 2.04 23.68 -4.85
N ALA A 303 0.97 23.55 -5.62
CA ALA A 303 0.00 22.46 -5.44
C ALA A 303 0.57 21.10 -5.85
N SER A 304 0.17 20.03 -5.14
CA SER A 304 0.52 18.66 -5.47
C SER A 304 0.10 18.29 -6.91
N PRO A 305 0.96 17.60 -7.68
CA PRO A 305 0.62 17.13 -9.04
C PRO A 305 -0.60 16.21 -9.13
N GLY A 306 -1.02 15.62 -7.99
CA GLY A 306 -2.23 14.79 -7.88
C GLY A 306 -3.50 15.54 -7.45
N ALA A 307 -3.44 16.87 -7.27
CA ALA A 307 -4.58 17.68 -6.81
C ALA A 307 -5.65 17.95 -7.89
N GLY A 308 -5.55 17.33 -9.06
CA GLY A 308 -6.49 17.52 -10.17
C GLY A 308 -7.79 16.75 -10.02
N ALA A 309 -8.85 17.48 -9.72
CA ALA A 309 -10.29 17.25 -9.64
C ALA A 309 -10.82 16.78 -8.26
N PRO A 310 -11.73 17.57 -7.63
CA PRO A 310 -12.48 17.11 -6.47
C PRO A 310 -13.35 15.92 -6.89
N VAL A 311 -13.26 14.84 -6.14
CA VAL A 311 -14.24 13.74 -6.21
C VAL A 311 -15.58 14.37 -5.88
N GLY A 312 -16.44 14.53 -6.88
CA GLY A 312 -17.79 15.00 -6.70
C GLY A 312 -18.48 14.15 -5.65
N ALA A 313 -18.94 14.80 -4.58
CA ALA A 313 -19.84 14.21 -3.62
C ALA A 313 -21.12 13.82 -4.36
N SER A 314 -21.22 12.57 -4.77
CA SER A 314 -22.51 11.95 -5.12
C SER A 314 -23.14 11.45 -3.84
N ARG A 315 -24.27 12.05 -3.51
CA ARG A 315 -25.20 11.70 -2.45
C ARG A 315 -25.71 10.27 -2.57
#